data_045e95e81c4351fb3603d0085fa73a1a
#
_entry.id   045e95e81c4351fb3603d0085fa73a1a
#
_cell.length_a   1.000
_cell.length_b   1.000
_cell.length_c   1.000
_cell.angle_alpha   90.00
_cell.angle_beta   90.00
_cell.angle_gamma   90.00
#
_symmetry.space_group_name_H-M   'P 1'
#
loop_
_entity.id
_entity.type
_entity.pdbx_description
1 polymer ?
#
loop_
_entity_poly.entity_id
_entity_poly.type
_entity_poly.pdbx_seq_one_letter_code
_entity_poly.pdbx_strand_id
1 'polypeptide(L)'
;LTLANRLIHQVNAKAITIAEEVSGMPGLAAKYEDGGYGFDYRMAMNIPDYWIKTIKEKIDEDWKPSSMFWEVTNRRKDEKTISYAESHDQALVGDKTIIFRLIDADMYWHMQKGDENYTVNRGISLHKMIRLLTATTINGGYLNFMGNEFGHPEWIDFPREGNGWSCKYARRQWDLVDNKNLAYHYMGDFDAAMLGVVKSIKNFQATPVQEIWHNDGDQVLAYMRKDLIFVFNFNPKQSFTDYGFLVPAGTYEVILNTDNP
;
A
#
# COMPACT_ATOMS: atom_id res chain seq x y z
N LEU A 1 -22.49 13.04 -13.83
CA LEU A 1 -22.00 12.12 -12.80
C LEU A 1 -23.07 11.89 -11.72
N THR A 2 -23.60 12.92 -11.07
CA THR A 2 -24.59 12.85 -9.99
C THR A 2 -25.83 12.01 -10.38
N LEU A 3 -26.42 12.28 -11.57
CA LEU A 3 -27.58 11.53 -12.04
C LEU A 3 -27.25 10.04 -12.23
N ALA A 4 -26.06 9.72 -12.75
CA ALA A 4 -25.63 8.33 -12.95
C ALA A 4 -25.51 7.59 -11.61
N ASN A 5 -24.82 8.20 -10.62
CA ASN A 5 -24.69 7.61 -9.29
C ASN A 5 -26.06 7.40 -8.60
N ARG A 6 -26.95 8.39 -8.70
CA ARG A 6 -28.33 8.25 -8.16
C ARG A 6 -29.09 7.10 -8.81
N LEU A 7 -29.00 6.99 -10.14
CA LEU A 7 -29.67 5.91 -10.86
C LEU A 7 -29.12 4.54 -10.49
N ILE A 8 -27.78 4.41 -10.40
CA ILE A 8 -27.12 3.17 -9.99
C ILE A 8 -27.62 2.72 -8.62
N HIS A 9 -27.62 3.62 -7.63
CA HIS A 9 -28.06 3.30 -6.27
C HIS A 9 -29.58 3.06 -6.16
N GLN A 10 -30.40 3.68 -7.03
CA GLN A 10 -31.80 3.37 -7.11
C GLN A 10 -32.07 1.97 -7.67
N VAL A 11 -31.31 1.55 -8.68
CA VAL A 11 -31.42 0.21 -9.27
C VAL A 11 -30.82 -0.85 -8.34
N ASN A 12 -29.71 -0.55 -7.70
CA ASN A 12 -29.05 -1.45 -6.76
C ASN A 12 -28.42 -0.67 -5.60
N ALA A 13 -29.12 -0.64 -4.48
CA ALA A 13 -28.65 0.04 -3.26
C ALA A 13 -27.34 -0.54 -2.65
N LYS A 14 -26.90 -1.72 -3.12
CA LYS A 14 -25.63 -2.35 -2.70
C LYS A 14 -24.48 -2.08 -3.69
N ALA A 15 -24.76 -1.41 -4.81
CA ALA A 15 -23.72 -1.03 -5.75
C ALA A 15 -22.73 -0.06 -5.08
N ILE A 16 -21.46 -0.17 -5.47
CA ILE A 16 -20.38 0.74 -5.04
C ILE A 16 -19.89 1.47 -6.28
N THR A 17 -19.81 2.79 -6.20
CA THR A 17 -19.25 3.64 -7.25
C THR A 17 -17.97 4.30 -6.76
N ILE A 18 -16.91 4.23 -7.58
CA ILE A 18 -15.58 4.73 -7.25
C ILE A 18 -15.17 5.73 -8.31
N ALA A 19 -14.81 6.95 -7.89
CA ALA A 19 -14.27 7.96 -8.80
C ALA A 19 -12.76 7.80 -8.94
N GLU A 20 -12.31 7.63 -10.17
CA GLU A 20 -10.89 7.74 -10.56
C GLU A 20 -10.67 9.11 -11.16
N GLU A 21 -9.96 9.99 -10.44
CA GLU A 21 -9.83 11.38 -10.82
C GLU A 21 -8.61 12.02 -10.10
N VAL A 22 -7.74 12.66 -10.87
CA VAL A 22 -6.43 13.18 -10.42
C VAL A 22 -6.44 14.66 -10.06
N SER A 23 -7.44 15.46 -10.53
CA SER A 23 -7.43 16.91 -10.33
C SER A 23 -7.64 17.37 -8.88
N GLY A 24 -7.99 16.44 -7.98
CA GLY A 24 -8.32 16.77 -6.61
C GLY A 24 -9.64 17.52 -6.43
N MET A 25 -10.54 17.45 -7.41
CA MET A 25 -11.86 18.10 -7.38
C MET A 25 -12.62 17.74 -6.10
N PRO A 26 -13.09 18.71 -5.31
CA PRO A 26 -13.85 18.45 -4.09
C PRO A 26 -15.25 17.92 -4.38
N GLY A 27 -15.77 17.13 -3.43
CA GLY A 27 -17.17 16.69 -3.46
C GLY A 27 -17.45 15.45 -4.32
N LEU A 28 -16.44 14.81 -4.93
CA LEU A 28 -16.68 13.62 -5.75
C LEU A 28 -17.32 12.49 -4.95
N ALA A 29 -16.77 12.17 -3.78
CA ALA A 29 -17.29 11.15 -2.88
C ALA A 29 -18.07 11.74 -1.68
N ALA A 30 -18.53 12.98 -1.80
CA ALA A 30 -19.46 13.57 -0.84
C ALA A 30 -20.92 13.25 -1.24
N LYS A 31 -21.81 13.25 -0.24
CA LYS A 31 -23.23 12.95 -0.44
C LYS A 31 -23.93 14.02 -1.28
N TYR A 32 -24.99 13.63 -1.97
CA TYR A 32 -25.82 14.56 -2.76
C TYR A 32 -26.40 15.68 -1.91
N GLU A 33 -26.86 15.33 -0.70
CA GLU A 33 -27.48 16.23 0.24
C GLU A 33 -26.52 17.34 0.68
N ASP A 34 -25.22 17.04 0.67
CA ASP A 34 -24.13 17.95 1.00
C ASP A 34 -23.55 18.65 -0.25
N GLY A 35 -24.23 18.51 -1.41
CA GLY A 35 -23.81 19.11 -2.68
C GLY A 35 -22.75 18.33 -3.45
N GLY A 36 -22.50 17.08 -3.06
CA GLY A 36 -21.51 16.20 -3.71
C GLY A 36 -22.05 15.49 -4.97
N TYR A 37 -21.14 14.77 -5.63
CA TYR A 37 -21.46 14.00 -6.83
C TYR A 37 -21.98 12.58 -6.52
N GLY A 38 -21.88 12.14 -5.26
CA GLY A 38 -22.48 10.91 -4.75
C GLY A 38 -21.76 9.63 -5.16
N PHE A 39 -20.46 9.68 -5.46
CA PHE A 39 -19.65 8.47 -5.45
C PHE A 39 -19.49 7.97 -4.02
N ASP A 40 -19.37 6.65 -3.85
CA ASP A 40 -19.13 6.05 -2.53
C ASP A 40 -17.68 6.27 -2.08
N TYR A 41 -16.76 6.26 -3.04
CA TYR A 41 -15.31 6.42 -2.82
C TYR A 41 -14.66 7.18 -3.97
N ARG A 42 -13.47 7.70 -3.69
CA ARG A 42 -12.52 8.16 -4.71
C ARG A 42 -11.17 7.48 -4.55
N MET A 43 -10.42 7.35 -5.65
CA MET A 43 -9.04 6.83 -5.60
C MET A 43 -8.12 7.85 -4.93
N ALA A 44 -7.28 7.36 -4.00
CA ALA A 44 -6.25 8.17 -3.33
C ALA A 44 -4.96 8.19 -4.17
N MET A 45 -5.00 8.84 -5.33
CA MET A 45 -3.93 8.80 -6.34
C MET A 45 -2.62 9.46 -5.87
N ASN A 46 -2.69 10.32 -4.86
CA ASN A 46 -1.50 10.92 -4.23
C ASN A 46 -0.59 9.88 -3.56
N ILE A 47 -1.15 8.79 -3.02
CA ILE A 47 -0.38 7.78 -2.26
C ILE A 47 0.60 7.01 -3.14
N PRO A 48 0.20 6.36 -4.25
CA PRO A 48 1.14 5.68 -5.13
C PRO A 48 2.17 6.64 -5.75
N ASP A 49 1.77 7.85 -6.12
CA ASP A 49 2.67 8.87 -6.64
C ASP A 49 3.75 9.25 -5.62
N TYR A 50 3.35 9.40 -4.36
CA TYR A 50 4.29 9.65 -3.27
C TYR A 50 5.31 8.50 -3.08
N TRP A 51 4.83 7.24 -3.09
CA TRP A 51 5.72 6.09 -2.96
C TRP A 51 6.70 5.98 -4.12
N ILE A 52 6.21 6.09 -5.35
CA ILE A 52 7.06 6.05 -6.55
C ILE A 52 8.10 7.17 -6.52
N LYS A 53 7.67 8.38 -6.21
CA LYS A 53 8.59 9.54 -6.10
C LYS A 53 9.64 9.33 -5.00
N THR A 54 9.23 8.85 -3.84
CA THR A 54 10.14 8.60 -2.72
C THR A 54 11.19 7.56 -3.09
N ILE A 55 10.79 6.43 -3.69
CA ILE A 55 11.71 5.36 -4.10
C ILE A 55 12.66 5.82 -5.23
N LYS A 56 12.17 6.66 -6.16
CA LYS A 56 12.98 7.13 -7.31
C LYS A 56 13.98 8.21 -6.96
N GLU A 57 13.61 9.13 -6.07
CA GLU A 57 14.31 10.39 -5.88
C GLU A 57 15.11 10.45 -4.57
N LYS A 58 14.86 9.53 -3.64
CA LYS A 58 15.50 9.54 -2.32
C LYS A 58 16.24 8.25 -2.03
N ILE A 59 17.40 8.36 -1.43
CA ILE A 59 18.04 7.24 -0.75
C ILE A 59 17.29 6.95 0.56
N ASP A 60 17.46 5.76 1.10
CA ASP A 60 16.70 5.31 2.28
C ASP A 60 16.90 6.21 3.50
N GLU A 61 18.11 6.75 3.66
CA GLU A 61 18.46 7.66 4.74
C GLU A 61 17.68 8.99 4.72
N ASP A 62 17.13 9.37 3.56
CA ASP A 62 16.34 10.59 3.39
C ASP A 62 14.84 10.38 3.52
N TRP A 63 14.40 9.17 3.82
CA TRP A 63 12.99 8.87 4.02
C TRP A 63 12.52 9.45 5.36
N LYS A 64 11.44 10.22 5.33
CA LYS A 64 10.91 10.92 6.51
C LYS A 64 9.58 10.34 6.95
N PRO A 65 9.53 9.64 8.09
CA PRO A 65 8.30 9.09 8.67
C PRO A 65 7.17 10.10 8.83
N SER A 66 7.48 11.34 9.22
CA SER A 66 6.50 12.43 9.30
C SER A 66 5.80 12.69 7.97
N SER A 67 6.57 12.76 6.86
CA SER A 67 6.03 12.97 5.53
C SER A 67 5.22 11.76 5.04
N MET A 68 5.68 10.54 5.33
CA MET A 68 4.97 9.31 4.97
C MET A 68 3.60 9.27 5.65
N PHE A 69 3.57 9.48 6.94
CA PHE A 69 2.33 9.44 7.72
C PHE A 69 1.36 10.53 7.26
N TRP A 70 1.87 11.75 7.04
CA TRP A 70 1.06 12.84 6.52
C TRP A 70 0.44 12.46 5.17
N GLU A 71 1.22 11.94 4.24
CA GLU A 71 0.74 11.65 2.87
C GLU A 71 -0.34 10.56 2.85
N VAL A 72 -0.15 9.47 3.61
CA VAL A 72 -1.14 8.38 3.66
C VAL A 72 -2.39 8.72 4.49
N THR A 73 -2.36 9.81 5.27
CA THR A 73 -3.49 10.26 6.10
C THR A 73 -4.10 11.58 5.61
N ASN A 74 -3.43 12.31 4.69
CA ASN A 74 -3.91 13.56 4.13
C ASN A 74 -5.07 13.34 3.15
N ARG A 75 -6.27 13.61 3.62
CA ARG A 75 -7.52 13.40 2.86
C ARG A 75 -8.62 14.32 3.36
N ARG A 76 -9.64 14.50 2.53
CA ARG A 76 -10.83 15.26 2.92
C ARG A 76 -11.63 14.48 3.97
N LYS A 77 -12.19 15.18 4.95
CA LYS A 77 -12.96 14.56 6.05
C LYS A 77 -14.32 14.01 5.59
N ASP A 78 -14.89 14.63 4.57
CA ASP A 78 -16.21 14.34 3.99
C ASP A 78 -16.18 13.32 2.85
N GLU A 79 -14.99 12.85 2.45
CA GLU A 79 -14.83 11.88 1.37
C GLU A 79 -14.13 10.61 1.86
N LYS A 80 -14.62 9.46 1.43
CA LYS A 80 -13.95 8.18 1.61
C LYS A 80 -13.04 7.88 0.43
N THR A 81 -11.88 7.30 0.73
CA THR A 81 -10.89 6.99 -0.30
C THR A 81 -10.60 5.50 -0.38
N ILE A 82 -10.22 5.06 -1.59
CA ILE A 82 -9.56 3.78 -1.82
C ILE A 82 -8.06 4.07 -1.85
N SER A 83 -7.34 3.61 -0.83
CA SER A 83 -5.89 3.76 -0.73
C SER A 83 -5.17 2.58 -1.39
N TYR A 84 -4.04 2.81 -1.99
CA TYR A 84 -3.23 1.78 -2.64
C TYR A 84 -1.78 2.22 -2.77
N ALA A 85 -0.87 1.26 -2.79
CA ALA A 85 0.55 1.54 -2.97
C ALA A 85 0.93 1.59 -4.45
N GLU A 86 0.28 0.76 -5.27
CA GLU A 86 0.51 0.63 -6.71
C GLU A 86 -0.78 0.18 -7.41
N SER A 87 -0.98 0.63 -8.65
CA SER A 87 -1.99 0.14 -9.57
C SER A 87 -1.35 -0.16 -10.94
N HIS A 88 -2.18 -0.43 -11.96
CA HIS A 88 -1.69 -0.59 -13.33
C HIS A 88 -1.01 0.68 -13.85
N ASP A 89 -1.39 1.86 -13.38
CA ASP A 89 -0.82 3.12 -13.86
C ASP A 89 0.66 3.27 -13.53
N GLN A 90 1.09 2.82 -12.34
CA GLN A 90 2.49 2.90 -11.93
C GLN A 90 3.36 1.83 -12.58
N ALA A 91 2.75 0.73 -13.05
CA ALA A 91 3.43 -0.42 -13.62
C ALA A 91 3.20 -0.58 -15.13
N LEU A 92 2.88 0.50 -15.86
CA LEU A 92 2.71 0.47 -17.31
C LEU A 92 4.04 0.31 -18.06
N VAL A 93 3.94 -0.01 -19.34
CA VAL A 93 5.08 -0.13 -20.26
C VAL A 93 6.04 1.05 -20.16
N GLY A 94 7.32 0.75 -19.94
CA GLY A 94 8.37 1.76 -19.78
C GLY A 94 8.56 2.24 -18.35
N ASP A 95 7.71 1.77 -17.45
CA ASP A 95 7.86 2.00 -16.02
C ASP A 95 8.08 0.69 -15.26
N LYS A 96 8.23 0.74 -13.94
CA LYS A 96 8.61 -0.40 -13.10
C LYS A 96 7.59 -0.56 -11.96
N THR A 97 7.32 -1.80 -11.56
CA THR A 97 6.60 -2.10 -10.32
C THR A 97 7.37 -1.57 -9.11
N ILE A 98 6.68 -1.33 -7.99
CA ILE A 98 7.33 -0.88 -6.74
C ILE A 98 8.45 -1.83 -6.34
N ILE A 99 8.19 -3.13 -6.34
CA ILE A 99 9.22 -4.10 -5.94
C ILE A 99 10.43 -4.08 -6.88
N PHE A 100 10.21 -3.93 -8.18
CA PHE A 100 11.31 -3.85 -9.14
C PHE A 100 12.10 -2.54 -9.00
N ARG A 101 11.45 -1.44 -8.57
CA ARG A 101 12.16 -0.20 -8.23
C ARG A 101 13.01 -0.34 -6.98
N LEU A 102 12.59 -1.14 -6.01
CA LEU A 102 13.31 -1.37 -4.76
C LEU A 102 14.50 -2.31 -4.92
N ILE A 103 14.43 -3.30 -5.83
CA ILE A 103 15.40 -4.39 -5.96
C ILE A 103 16.18 -4.34 -7.28
N ASP A 104 15.49 -3.96 -8.37
CA ASP A 104 16.01 -3.96 -9.76
C ASP A 104 16.44 -5.37 -10.22
N ALA A 105 17.52 -5.46 -11.00
CA ALA A 105 17.98 -6.68 -11.66
C ALA A 105 18.29 -7.84 -10.70
N ASP A 106 18.58 -7.58 -9.43
CA ASP A 106 18.82 -8.61 -8.42
C ASP A 106 17.63 -9.55 -8.24
N MET A 107 16.41 -9.12 -8.61
CA MET A 107 15.23 -10.00 -8.63
C MET A 107 15.38 -11.21 -9.57
N TYR A 108 16.18 -11.13 -10.61
CA TYR A 108 16.38 -12.24 -11.55
C TYR A 108 17.34 -13.31 -11.03
N TRP A 109 18.18 -12.96 -10.05
CA TRP A 109 19.29 -13.80 -9.64
C TRP A 109 19.24 -14.22 -8.16
N HIS A 110 18.63 -13.40 -7.30
CA HIS A 110 18.74 -13.49 -5.86
C HIS A 110 17.38 -13.67 -5.13
N MET A 111 16.34 -14.10 -5.84
CA MET A 111 15.03 -14.39 -5.24
C MET A 111 14.87 -15.84 -4.77
N GLN A 112 15.98 -16.60 -4.66
CA GLN A 112 15.93 -17.95 -4.10
C GLN A 112 15.88 -17.89 -2.57
N LYS A 113 15.10 -18.80 -1.98
CA LYS A 113 15.01 -18.94 -0.53
C LYS A 113 16.39 -19.24 0.05
N GLY A 114 16.81 -18.46 1.05
CA GLY A 114 18.11 -18.60 1.71
C GLY A 114 19.27 -17.92 0.99
N ASP A 115 19.01 -17.17 -0.08
CA ASP A 115 20.01 -16.29 -0.68
C ASP A 115 20.04 -14.98 0.13
N GLU A 116 21.19 -14.72 0.78
CA GLU A 116 21.39 -13.55 1.65
C GLU A 116 21.85 -12.31 0.85
N ASN A 117 21.04 -11.89 -0.09
CA ASN A 117 21.29 -10.66 -0.84
C ASN A 117 20.67 -9.44 -0.11
N TYR A 118 21.51 -8.47 0.25
CA TYR A 118 21.07 -7.27 0.98
C TYR A 118 20.02 -6.46 0.20
N THR A 119 20.19 -6.26 -1.10
CA THR A 119 19.26 -5.47 -1.93
C THR A 119 17.88 -6.13 -1.95
N VAL A 120 17.83 -7.44 -2.11
CA VAL A 120 16.58 -8.21 -2.13
C VAL A 120 15.91 -8.18 -0.76
N ASN A 121 16.64 -8.48 0.32
CA ASN A 121 16.07 -8.50 1.68
C ASN A 121 15.55 -7.12 2.08
N ARG A 122 16.31 -6.05 1.80
CA ARG A 122 15.87 -4.67 2.00
C ARG A 122 14.61 -4.35 1.18
N GLY A 123 14.61 -4.70 -0.11
CA GLY A 123 13.48 -4.42 -0.99
C GLY A 123 12.20 -5.11 -0.56
N ILE A 124 12.27 -6.37 -0.14
CA ILE A 124 11.14 -7.13 0.42
C ILE A 124 10.63 -6.47 1.70
N SER A 125 11.53 -6.09 2.62
CA SER A 125 11.15 -5.44 3.87
C SER A 125 10.45 -4.10 3.64
N LEU A 126 10.98 -3.25 2.75
CA LEU A 126 10.37 -1.98 2.39
C LEU A 126 9.01 -2.17 1.69
N HIS A 127 8.89 -3.15 0.80
CA HIS A 127 7.63 -3.48 0.13
C HIS A 127 6.54 -3.88 1.15
N LYS A 128 6.88 -4.75 2.12
CA LYS A 128 5.97 -5.12 3.21
C LYS A 128 5.55 -3.88 4.02
N MET A 129 6.50 -3.03 4.43
CA MET A 129 6.22 -1.83 5.23
C MET A 129 5.39 -0.79 4.48
N ILE A 130 5.68 -0.51 3.21
CA ILE A 130 4.91 0.41 2.36
C ILE A 130 3.45 -0.06 2.28
N ARG A 131 3.23 -1.33 2.03
CA ARG A 131 1.87 -1.90 1.91
C ARG A 131 1.15 -1.91 3.25
N LEU A 132 1.83 -2.27 4.33
CA LEU A 132 1.25 -2.25 5.68
C LEU A 132 0.83 -0.84 6.08
N LEU A 133 1.69 0.16 5.91
CA LEU A 133 1.38 1.55 6.22
C LEU A 133 0.19 2.05 5.40
N THR A 134 0.15 1.74 4.10
CA THR A 134 -0.94 2.13 3.20
C THR A 134 -2.26 1.45 3.57
N ALA A 135 -2.25 0.13 3.84
CA ALA A 135 -3.46 -0.64 4.14
C ALA A 135 -4.03 -0.33 5.53
N THR A 136 -3.18 0.02 6.48
CA THR A 136 -3.62 0.22 7.87
C THR A 136 -3.99 1.65 8.20
N THR A 137 -3.78 2.60 7.28
CA THR A 137 -4.21 4.01 7.42
C THR A 137 -5.46 4.37 6.62
N ILE A 138 -6.13 3.44 5.96
CA ILE A 138 -7.33 3.67 5.11
C ILE A 138 -8.50 4.34 5.86
N ASN A 139 -9.37 5.07 5.15
CA ASN A 139 -10.66 5.54 5.65
C ASN A 139 -11.87 5.03 4.84
N GLY A 140 -11.62 4.22 3.85
CA GLY A 140 -12.61 3.61 2.96
C GLY A 140 -12.21 2.20 2.62
N GLY A 141 -11.46 2.02 1.55
CA GLY A 141 -11.00 0.72 1.10
C GLY A 141 -9.51 0.68 0.80
N TYR A 142 -9.02 -0.53 0.55
CA TYR A 142 -7.67 -0.80 0.07
C TYR A 142 -7.75 -1.53 -1.26
N LEU A 143 -7.04 -1.00 -2.27
CA LEU A 143 -6.90 -1.68 -3.55
C LEU A 143 -5.55 -2.39 -3.57
N ASN A 144 -5.59 -3.68 -3.88
CA ASN A 144 -4.41 -4.45 -4.24
C ASN A 144 -4.43 -4.69 -5.74
N PHE A 145 -3.44 -4.16 -6.46
CA PHE A 145 -3.27 -4.49 -7.86
C PHE A 145 -2.68 -5.90 -7.99
N MET A 146 -3.25 -6.71 -8.89
CA MET A 146 -2.88 -8.13 -9.05
C MET A 146 -1.37 -8.31 -9.24
N GLY A 147 -0.76 -9.13 -8.40
CA GLY A 147 0.68 -9.38 -8.37
C GLY A 147 1.44 -8.50 -7.38
N ASN A 148 0.90 -7.36 -6.97
CA ASN A 148 1.55 -6.51 -5.96
C ASN A 148 1.63 -7.22 -4.59
N GLU A 149 0.67 -8.09 -4.26
CA GLU A 149 0.63 -8.87 -3.02
C GLU A 149 1.86 -9.77 -2.82
N PHE A 150 2.47 -10.25 -3.90
CA PHE A 150 3.68 -11.07 -3.82
C PHE A 150 4.91 -10.44 -4.50
N GLY A 151 4.80 -9.17 -4.90
CA GLY A 151 5.90 -8.45 -5.53
C GLY A 151 6.23 -8.95 -6.93
N HIS A 152 5.22 -9.09 -7.81
CA HIS A 152 5.44 -9.45 -9.22
C HIS A 152 6.37 -8.43 -9.89
N PRO A 153 7.48 -8.86 -10.53
CA PRO A 153 8.51 -7.94 -11.01
C PRO A 153 8.15 -7.21 -12.30
N GLU A 154 7.32 -7.84 -13.15
CA GLU A 154 7.08 -7.37 -14.52
C GLU A 154 6.03 -6.26 -14.57
N TRP A 155 6.27 -5.29 -15.44
CA TRP A 155 5.30 -4.25 -15.81
C TRP A 155 4.08 -4.84 -16.52
N ILE A 156 3.08 -3.99 -16.77
CA ILE A 156 1.92 -4.33 -17.59
C ILE A 156 2.11 -3.81 -19.01
N ASP A 157 1.98 -4.68 -20.00
CA ASP A 157 1.84 -4.32 -21.41
C ASP A 157 0.63 -5.04 -22.00
N PHE A 158 -0.45 -4.30 -22.21
CA PHE A 158 -1.66 -4.83 -22.81
C PHE A 158 -1.45 -5.19 -24.28
N PRO A 159 -2.19 -6.20 -24.80
CA PRO A 159 -2.14 -6.53 -26.22
C PRO A 159 -2.43 -5.30 -27.09
N ARG A 160 -1.52 -4.98 -28.00
CA ARG A 160 -1.60 -3.84 -28.91
C ARG A 160 -0.77 -4.12 -30.16
N GLU A 161 -0.96 -3.35 -31.21
CA GLU A 161 -0.24 -3.52 -32.48
C GLU A 161 1.28 -3.52 -32.28
N GLY A 162 1.82 -2.58 -31.49
CA GLY A 162 3.25 -2.44 -31.27
C GLY A 162 3.94 -3.60 -30.53
N ASN A 163 3.19 -4.54 -29.94
CA ASN A 163 3.72 -5.77 -29.34
C ASN A 163 3.18 -7.04 -30.01
N GLY A 164 2.62 -6.93 -31.22
CA GLY A 164 2.04 -8.06 -31.96
C GLY A 164 0.84 -8.70 -31.27
N TRP A 165 0.06 -7.93 -30.54
CA TRP A 165 -1.10 -8.38 -29.76
C TRP A 165 -0.75 -9.43 -28.69
N SER A 166 0.46 -9.38 -28.16
CA SER A 166 0.97 -10.30 -27.16
C SER A 166 0.34 -10.08 -25.79
N CYS A 167 -0.08 -11.17 -25.13
CA CYS A 167 -0.53 -11.16 -23.74
C CYS A 167 0.61 -11.45 -22.75
N LYS A 168 1.87 -11.53 -23.18
CA LYS A 168 2.99 -11.97 -22.35
C LYS A 168 3.09 -11.16 -21.05
N TYR A 169 3.09 -9.83 -21.15
CA TYR A 169 3.22 -8.93 -20.00
C TYR A 169 1.87 -8.44 -19.43
N ALA A 170 0.74 -8.89 -20.02
CA ALA A 170 -0.58 -8.69 -19.43
C ALA A 170 -0.93 -9.76 -18.40
N ARG A 171 -0.13 -10.81 -18.31
CA ARG A 171 -0.32 -11.92 -17.37
C ARG A 171 0.52 -11.72 -16.11
N ARG A 172 0.00 -12.27 -14.99
CA ARG A 172 0.79 -12.43 -13.77
C ARG A 172 1.34 -13.85 -13.71
N GLN A 173 2.57 -13.97 -13.26
CA GLN A 173 3.28 -15.24 -13.08
C GLN A 173 3.01 -15.75 -11.65
N TRP A 174 1.86 -16.40 -11.46
CA TRP A 174 1.43 -16.91 -10.15
C TRP A 174 2.33 -18.02 -9.63
N ASP A 175 3.00 -18.75 -10.50
CA ASP A 175 4.01 -19.74 -10.16
C ASP A 175 5.16 -19.17 -9.32
N LEU A 176 5.43 -17.87 -9.41
CA LEU A 176 6.44 -17.23 -8.56
C LEU A 176 6.08 -17.29 -7.07
N VAL A 177 4.83 -16.98 -6.72
CA VAL A 177 4.38 -17.03 -5.31
C VAL A 177 4.11 -18.46 -4.85
N ASP A 178 3.69 -19.34 -5.75
CA ASP A 178 3.41 -20.74 -5.44
C ASP A 178 4.69 -21.56 -5.19
N ASN A 179 5.81 -21.13 -5.78
CA ASN A 179 7.10 -21.79 -5.62
C ASN A 179 7.75 -21.45 -4.26
N LYS A 180 7.69 -22.39 -3.33
CA LYS A 180 8.26 -22.26 -1.97
C LYS A 180 9.79 -22.18 -1.91
N ASN A 181 10.48 -22.36 -3.03
CA ASN A 181 11.93 -22.12 -3.13
C ASN A 181 12.29 -20.69 -3.53
N LEU A 182 11.29 -19.84 -3.79
CA LEU A 182 11.48 -18.43 -4.13
C LEU A 182 10.97 -17.52 -3.01
N ALA A 183 11.60 -16.37 -2.83
CA ALA A 183 11.27 -15.41 -1.77
C ALA A 183 9.93 -14.66 -1.99
N TYR A 184 9.30 -14.79 -3.17
CA TYR A 184 8.00 -14.17 -3.46
C TYR A 184 6.91 -14.62 -2.48
N HIS A 185 6.93 -15.88 -2.03
CA HIS A 185 5.93 -16.37 -1.08
C HIS A 185 5.96 -15.65 0.27
N TYR A 186 7.11 -15.12 0.72
CA TYR A 186 7.19 -14.34 1.96
C TYR A 186 6.37 -13.04 1.89
N MET A 187 6.29 -12.43 0.70
CA MET A 187 5.45 -11.25 0.50
C MET A 187 3.98 -11.64 0.43
N GLY A 188 3.65 -12.75 -0.25
CA GLY A 188 2.28 -13.26 -0.32
C GLY A 188 1.73 -13.70 1.03
N ASP A 189 2.53 -14.42 1.83
CA ASP A 189 2.17 -14.86 3.18
C ASP A 189 1.97 -13.63 4.11
N PHE A 190 2.86 -12.64 3.99
CA PHE A 190 2.71 -11.37 4.70
C PHE A 190 1.44 -10.61 4.30
N ASP A 191 1.11 -10.56 3.02
CA ASP A 191 -0.13 -9.92 2.54
C ASP A 191 -1.36 -10.54 3.17
N ALA A 192 -1.42 -11.88 3.18
CA ALA A 192 -2.52 -12.60 3.81
C ALA A 192 -2.64 -12.28 5.31
N ALA A 193 -1.52 -12.24 6.02
CA ALA A 193 -1.47 -11.89 7.45
C ALA A 193 -1.89 -10.43 7.69
N MET A 194 -1.38 -9.48 6.89
CA MET A 194 -1.75 -8.05 6.93
C MET A 194 -3.25 -7.86 6.74
N LEU A 195 -3.84 -8.51 5.74
CA LEU A 195 -5.29 -8.44 5.50
C LEU A 195 -6.08 -9.10 6.64
N GLY A 196 -5.53 -10.15 7.26
CA GLY A 196 -6.07 -10.77 8.48
C GLY A 196 -6.17 -9.76 9.63
N VAL A 197 -5.11 -8.98 9.87
CA VAL A 197 -5.10 -7.92 10.89
C VAL A 197 -6.15 -6.84 10.57
N VAL A 198 -6.22 -6.35 9.33
CA VAL A 198 -7.22 -5.35 8.92
C VAL A 198 -8.65 -5.88 9.12
N LYS A 199 -8.92 -7.14 8.79
CA LYS A 199 -10.23 -7.77 8.92
C LYS A 199 -10.62 -8.09 10.37
N SER A 200 -9.65 -8.24 11.27
CA SER A 200 -9.90 -8.59 12.69
C SER A 200 -10.67 -7.48 13.44
N ILE A 201 -10.59 -6.23 12.98
CA ILE A 201 -11.29 -5.11 13.59
C ILE A 201 -12.53 -4.75 12.78
N LYS A 202 -13.69 -4.90 13.40
CA LYS A 202 -14.96 -4.47 12.80
C LYS A 202 -14.93 -2.96 12.50
N ASN A 203 -15.32 -2.57 11.29
CA ASN A 203 -15.31 -1.19 10.80
C ASN A 203 -13.92 -0.52 10.90
N PHE A 204 -12.88 -1.28 10.60
CA PHE A 204 -11.50 -0.80 10.63
C PHE A 204 -11.36 0.57 9.94
N GLN A 205 -11.89 0.72 8.74
CA GLN A 205 -11.81 1.94 7.93
C GLN A 205 -12.46 3.18 8.59
N ALA A 206 -13.42 2.98 9.49
CA ALA A 206 -14.08 4.06 10.23
C ALA A 206 -13.40 4.40 11.56
N THR A 207 -12.44 3.57 12.00
CA THR A 207 -11.68 3.81 13.23
C THR A 207 -10.61 4.87 12.96
N PRO A 208 -10.51 5.94 13.76
CA PRO A 208 -9.48 6.96 13.57
C PRO A 208 -8.06 6.40 13.62
N VAL A 209 -7.18 6.96 12.83
CA VAL A 209 -5.73 6.75 12.91
C VAL A 209 -5.16 7.87 13.79
N GLN A 210 -4.45 7.51 14.84
CA GLN A 210 -3.85 8.43 15.77
C GLN A 210 -2.34 8.26 15.77
N GLU A 211 -1.62 9.26 15.32
CA GLU A 211 -0.17 9.31 15.48
C GLU A 211 0.20 9.30 16.97
N ILE A 212 1.14 8.45 17.33
CA ILE A 212 1.69 8.37 18.69
C ILE A 212 3.07 9.02 18.73
N TRP A 213 3.89 8.71 17.74
CA TRP A 213 5.29 9.11 17.69
C TRP A 213 5.82 9.13 16.27
N HIS A 214 6.63 10.11 15.95
CA HIS A 214 7.58 10.02 14.84
C HIS A 214 8.91 10.68 15.22
N ASN A 215 9.97 10.19 14.62
CA ASN A 215 11.29 10.80 14.66
C ASN A 215 11.93 10.64 13.28
N ASP A 216 12.08 11.75 12.57
CA ASP A 216 12.66 11.75 11.22
C ASP A 216 14.17 11.46 11.25
N GLY A 217 14.88 11.79 12.36
CA GLY A 217 16.30 11.51 12.51
C GLY A 217 16.59 10.03 12.72
N ASP A 218 15.75 9.36 13.54
CA ASP A 218 15.84 7.92 13.77
C ASP A 218 15.09 7.12 12.70
N GLN A 219 14.26 7.77 11.89
CA GLN A 219 13.38 7.18 10.89
C GLN A 219 12.34 6.21 11.47
N VAL A 220 11.84 6.52 12.66
CA VAL A 220 10.83 5.71 13.37
C VAL A 220 9.46 6.38 13.30
N LEU A 221 8.43 5.57 13.05
CA LEU A 221 7.01 5.97 13.10
C LEU A 221 6.23 5.02 13.98
N ALA A 222 5.36 5.57 14.84
CA ALA A 222 4.36 4.79 15.56
C ALA A 222 3.00 5.49 15.54
N TYR A 223 1.96 4.72 15.28
CA TYR A 223 0.57 5.18 15.36
C TYR A 223 -0.34 4.10 15.90
N MET A 224 -1.48 4.53 16.42
CA MET A 224 -2.50 3.65 16.96
C MET A 224 -3.76 3.70 16.12
N ARG A 225 -4.42 2.55 16.03
CA ARG A 225 -5.74 2.44 15.47
C ARG A 225 -6.55 1.45 16.28
N LYS A 226 -7.49 1.96 17.08
CA LYS A 226 -8.20 1.19 18.11
C LYS A 226 -7.19 0.55 19.09
N ASP A 227 -7.18 -0.77 19.19
CA ASP A 227 -6.33 -1.53 20.10
C ASP A 227 -5.01 -2.00 19.45
N LEU A 228 -4.78 -1.60 18.20
CA LEU A 228 -3.57 -1.94 17.46
C LEU A 228 -2.58 -0.77 17.46
N ILE A 229 -1.33 -1.09 17.76
CA ILE A 229 -0.19 -0.17 17.65
C ILE A 229 0.68 -0.67 16.50
N PHE A 230 0.94 0.21 15.55
CA PHE A 230 1.82 -0.03 14.41
C PHE A 230 3.12 0.71 14.63
N VAL A 231 4.25 0.00 14.52
CA VAL A 231 5.59 0.56 14.72
C VAL A 231 6.42 0.23 13.49
N PHE A 232 7.08 1.24 12.94
CA PHE A 232 7.95 1.11 11.77
C PHE A 232 9.32 1.69 12.08
N ASN A 233 10.36 0.98 11.69
CA ASN A 233 11.71 1.47 11.61
C ASN A 233 12.13 1.47 10.13
N PHE A 234 12.23 2.65 9.53
CA PHE A 234 12.68 2.84 8.14
C PHE A 234 14.18 3.09 8.04
N ASN A 235 14.90 3.08 9.17
CA ASN A 235 16.34 3.33 9.16
C ASN A 235 17.10 2.16 8.51
N PRO A 236 17.84 2.39 7.44
CA PRO A 236 18.52 1.32 6.71
C PRO A 236 19.75 0.75 7.42
N LYS A 237 20.23 1.42 8.49
CA LYS A 237 21.53 1.11 9.12
C LYS A 237 21.41 0.81 10.61
N GLN A 238 20.33 1.21 11.26
CA GLN A 238 20.23 1.15 12.71
C GLN A 238 18.98 0.44 13.20
N SER A 239 19.18 -0.60 13.99
CA SER A 239 18.18 -1.18 14.88
C SER A 239 18.36 -0.57 16.28
N PHE A 240 17.25 -0.27 16.92
CA PHE A 240 17.26 0.38 18.24
C PHE A 240 16.90 -0.64 19.31
N THR A 241 17.70 -0.69 20.37
CA THR A 241 17.35 -1.38 21.62
C THR A 241 16.72 -0.38 22.58
N ASP A 242 15.70 -0.83 23.32
CA ASP A 242 15.00 -0.03 24.34
C ASP A 242 14.40 1.30 23.81
N TYR A 243 13.98 1.31 22.53
CA TYR A 243 13.33 2.47 21.92
C TYR A 243 11.93 2.64 22.48
N GLY A 244 11.69 3.75 23.20
CA GLY A 244 10.47 3.97 23.94
C GLY A 244 9.64 5.15 23.42
N PHE A 245 8.34 5.00 23.46
CA PHE A 245 7.34 6.05 23.26
C PHE A 245 6.11 5.77 24.15
N LEU A 246 5.29 6.79 24.41
CA LEU A 246 4.15 6.65 25.29
C LEU A 246 2.99 5.95 24.59
N VAL A 247 2.45 4.92 25.22
CA VAL A 247 1.24 4.19 24.81
C VAL A 247 0.28 4.06 25.98
N PRO A 248 -1.02 3.78 25.75
CA PRO A 248 -1.95 3.44 26.83
C PRO A 248 -1.43 2.29 27.69
N ALA A 249 -1.70 2.32 28.99
CA ALA A 249 -1.30 1.23 29.90
C ALA A 249 -1.99 -0.07 29.49
N GLY A 250 -1.23 -1.17 29.41
CA GLY A 250 -1.77 -2.47 29.01
C GLY A 250 -0.68 -3.51 28.77
N THR A 251 -1.11 -4.69 28.38
CA THR A 251 -0.25 -5.77 27.87
C THR A 251 -0.39 -5.82 26.36
N TYR A 252 0.72 -5.89 25.67
CA TYR A 252 0.78 -5.91 24.21
C TYR A 252 1.44 -7.19 23.72
N GLU A 253 0.92 -7.72 22.62
CA GLU A 253 1.45 -8.89 21.92
C GLU A 253 1.78 -8.51 20.47
N VAL A 254 2.91 -8.99 19.96
CA VAL A 254 3.27 -8.82 18.55
C VAL A 254 2.48 -9.83 17.73
N ILE A 255 1.53 -9.34 16.92
CA ILE A 255 0.66 -10.17 16.07
C ILE A 255 1.08 -10.19 14.60
N LEU A 256 1.92 -9.27 14.19
CA LEU A 256 2.48 -9.19 12.84
C LEU A 256 3.88 -8.59 12.91
N ASN A 257 4.83 -9.24 12.24
CA ASN A 257 6.21 -8.78 12.14
C ASN A 257 6.69 -8.94 10.69
N THR A 258 7.21 -7.87 10.08
CA THR A 258 7.71 -7.88 8.70
C THR A 258 8.99 -8.71 8.53
N ASP A 259 9.72 -8.97 9.61
CA ASP A 259 10.95 -9.78 9.60
C ASP A 259 10.67 -11.30 9.72
N ASN A 260 9.45 -11.68 10.05
CA ASN A 260 9.07 -13.08 10.01
C ASN A 260 9.00 -13.56 8.56
N PRO A 261 9.51 -14.78 8.28
CA PRO A 261 9.44 -15.38 6.96
C PRO A 261 8.01 -15.70 6.52
#